data_5aaa1c921fa251f9e6ec23c573ff80bb
#
_entry.id   5aaa1c921fa251f9e6ec23c573ff80bb
#
_cell.length_a   1.000
_cell.length_b   1.000
_cell.length_c   1.000
_cell.angle_alpha   90.00
_cell.angle_beta   90.00
_cell.angle_gamma   90.00
#
_symmetry.space_group_name_H-M   'P 1'
#
loop_
_entity.id
_entity.type
_entity.pdbx_description
1 polymer ?
#
loop_
_entity_poly.entity_id
_entity_poly.type
_entity_poly.pdbx_seq_one_letter_code
_entity_poly.pdbx_strand_id
1 'polypeptide(L)'
;NPFSTENRLPMKRLFWLLLLLPAIAAAKVPDEEDILARTMDSSSPYYYTGLMMRYNAGDETLTDDDYHYLYYGYAYQDDYKPLNSNPDLDKLLLLASGLDPDNPDRETLEAIISVGGDALKRDPFSPKILNLMSYAYGALGNPREERAYANRMNGVIRTILASGDGFTQKTPRHVLMFDHALDVLTVEGLSYGKARIISRTVEFVPLTAPYTVEGKKRRGFYFDFGRVYWNKPEGYTYKRDRTWQFNNLKPRTYK
;
A
#
# COMPACT_ATOMS: atom_id res chain seq x y z
N ASN A 1 -21.80 -25.20 37.48
CA ASN A 1 -20.37 -25.03 37.75
C ASN A 1 -19.52 -25.68 36.71
N PRO A 2 -18.40 -25.18 36.36
CA PRO A 2 -17.99 -23.80 36.02
C PRO A 2 -17.20 -23.71 34.70
N PHE A 3 -16.84 -22.50 34.39
CA PHE A 3 -15.80 -22.08 33.42
C PHE A 3 -16.19 -22.01 31.95
N SER A 4 -16.86 -20.91 31.66
CA SER A 4 -16.69 -20.17 30.43
C SER A 4 -15.25 -19.65 30.33
N THR A 5 -14.45 -20.17 29.43
CA THR A 5 -13.25 -19.51 28.92
C THR A 5 -13.58 -19.01 27.56
N GLU A 6 -13.86 -17.70 27.46
CA GLU A 6 -13.89 -16.93 26.23
C GLU A 6 -12.51 -17.02 25.57
N ASN A 7 -12.38 -17.88 24.59
CA ASN A 7 -11.28 -17.83 23.62
C ASN A 7 -11.65 -16.84 22.52
N ARG A 8 -11.54 -15.57 22.85
CA ARG A 8 -11.47 -14.52 21.83
C ARG A 8 -10.14 -14.66 21.12
N LEU A 9 -10.17 -15.25 19.95
CA LEU A 9 -9.02 -15.33 19.04
C LEU A 9 -8.49 -13.93 18.74
N PRO A 10 -7.18 -13.74 18.80
CA PRO A 10 -6.59 -12.41 18.87
C PRO A 10 -6.29 -11.85 17.49
N MET A 11 -7.28 -11.29 16.79
CA MET A 11 -6.97 -10.32 15.73
C MET A 11 -6.11 -9.15 16.24
N LYS A 12 -6.00 -9.01 17.57
CA LYS A 12 -5.16 -7.99 18.23
C LYS A 12 -3.67 -8.33 18.29
N ARG A 13 -3.22 -9.54 17.97
CA ARG A 13 -1.80 -9.92 18.15
C ARG A 13 -0.91 -9.66 16.94
N LEU A 14 -1.47 -9.46 15.74
CA LEU A 14 -0.69 -9.08 14.56
C LEU A 14 -0.30 -7.59 14.55
N PHE A 15 -1.01 -6.77 15.33
CA PHE A 15 -0.85 -5.30 15.37
C PHE A 15 0.33 -4.79 16.21
N TRP A 16 0.94 -5.62 17.08
CA TRP A 16 1.92 -5.13 18.07
C TRP A 16 3.37 -5.14 17.60
N LEU A 17 3.68 -5.69 16.43
CA LEU A 17 5.06 -5.74 15.93
C LEU A 17 5.51 -4.47 15.17
N LEU A 18 4.57 -3.56 14.87
CA LEU A 18 4.86 -2.31 14.13
C LEU A 18 5.23 -1.12 15.03
N LEU A 19 5.14 -1.25 16.36
CA LEU A 19 5.30 -0.13 17.29
C LEU A 19 6.74 0.12 17.81
N LEU A 20 7.73 -0.62 17.31
CA LEU A 20 9.13 -0.47 17.74
C LEU A 20 10.06 -0.06 16.59
N LEU A 21 9.68 1.00 15.85
CA LEU A 21 10.67 1.69 15.03
C LEU A 21 11.24 2.85 15.84
N PRO A 22 12.56 2.89 16.11
CA PRO A 22 13.17 4.05 16.73
C PRO A 22 13.01 5.25 15.80
N ALA A 23 12.43 6.30 16.32
CA ALA A 23 12.36 7.60 15.69
C ALA A 23 13.77 8.10 15.39
N ILE A 24 14.00 8.50 14.18
CA ILE A 24 15.08 9.24 13.53
C ILE A 24 15.76 8.39 12.42
N ALA A 25 14.99 7.73 11.59
CA ALA A 25 15.47 7.50 10.23
C ALA A 25 15.00 8.71 9.40
N ALA A 26 15.91 9.37 8.69
CA ALA A 26 15.52 10.37 7.72
C ALA A 26 14.48 9.77 6.76
N ALA A 27 13.40 10.52 6.48
CA ALA A 27 12.35 10.02 5.61
C ALA A 27 12.97 9.56 4.27
N LYS A 28 12.64 8.36 3.84
CA LYS A 28 13.06 7.80 2.55
C LYS A 28 12.10 8.25 1.47
N VAL A 29 12.14 9.56 1.19
CA VAL A 29 11.32 10.16 0.13
C VAL A 29 11.71 9.52 -1.20
N PRO A 30 10.73 9.05 -2.01
CA PRO A 30 11.03 8.43 -3.29
C PRO A 30 11.64 9.44 -4.27
N ASP A 31 12.88 9.21 -4.67
CA ASP A 31 13.57 9.95 -5.72
C ASP A 31 13.27 9.30 -7.08
N GLU A 32 12.66 10.07 -7.97
CA GLU A 32 12.13 9.52 -9.22
C GLU A 32 13.25 9.16 -10.22
N GLU A 33 14.34 9.92 -10.26
CA GLU A 33 15.47 9.64 -11.16
C GLU A 33 16.22 8.39 -10.69
N ASP A 34 16.48 8.28 -9.39
CA ASP A 34 17.14 7.12 -8.81
C ASP A 34 16.28 5.84 -8.95
N ILE A 35 14.97 5.93 -8.67
CA ILE A 35 14.06 4.79 -8.80
C ILE A 35 14.01 4.32 -10.25
N LEU A 36 13.82 5.25 -11.21
CA LEU A 36 13.77 4.90 -12.63
C LEU A 36 15.08 4.26 -13.09
N ALA A 37 16.23 4.85 -12.75
CA ALA A 37 17.53 4.34 -13.12
C ALA A 37 17.75 2.91 -12.63
N ARG A 38 17.45 2.65 -11.36
CA ARG A 38 17.72 1.33 -10.74
C ARG A 38 16.71 0.28 -11.14
N THR A 39 15.45 0.64 -11.32
CA THR A 39 14.41 -0.34 -11.64
C THR A 39 14.34 -0.72 -13.10
N MET A 40 14.90 0.09 -14.01
CA MET A 40 14.95 -0.20 -15.44
C MET A 40 16.28 -0.83 -15.89
N ASP A 41 17.30 -0.83 -15.07
CA ASP A 41 18.59 -1.45 -15.38
C ASP A 41 18.57 -2.93 -14.98
N SER A 42 18.65 -3.83 -15.96
CA SER A 42 18.65 -5.28 -15.75
C SER A 42 19.85 -5.80 -14.96
N SER A 43 20.93 -5.02 -14.85
CA SER A 43 22.12 -5.34 -14.03
C SER A 43 21.99 -4.86 -12.58
N SER A 44 20.98 -4.03 -12.30
CA SER A 44 20.72 -3.51 -10.95
C SER A 44 20.16 -4.61 -10.03
N PRO A 45 20.59 -4.67 -8.76
CA PRO A 45 19.94 -5.53 -7.77
C PRO A 45 18.47 -5.14 -7.52
N TYR A 46 18.08 -3.93 -7.91
CA TYR A 46 16.71 -3.39 -7.80
C TYR A 46 15.94 -3.42 -9.12
N TYR A 47 16.39 -4.21 -10.10
CA TYR A 47 15.66 -4.37 -11.37
C TYR A 47 14.23 -4.82 -11.10
N TYR A 48 13.25 -4.04 -11.61
CA TYR A 48 11.84 -4.22 -11.25
C TYR A 48 11.34 -5.65 -11.51
N THR A 49 11.64 -6.22 -12.69
CA THR A 49 11.19 -7.57 -13.03
C THR A 49 11.73 -8.62 -12.06
N GLY A 50 13.00 -8.50 -11.66
CA GLY A 50 13.62 -9.40 -10.69
C GLY A 50 12.99 -9.27 -9.31
N LEU A 51 12.76 -8.05 -8.84
CA LEU A 51 12.08 -7.79 -7.57
C LEU A 51 10.64 -8.31 -7.59
N MET A 52 9.91 -8.09 -8.68
CA MET A 52 8.53 -8.56 -8.80
C MET A 52 8.42 -10.08 -8.82
N MET A 53 9.38 -10.77 -9.45
CA MET A 53 9.47 -12.24 -9.39
C MET A 53 9.66 -12.74 -7.95
N ARG A 54 10.60 -12.14 -7.20
CA ARG A 54 10.83 -12.46 -5.78
C ARG A 54 9.59 -12.18 -4.93
N TYR A 55 8.95 -11.04 -5.13
CA TYR A 55 7.72 -10.66 -4.46
C TYR A 55 6.59 -11.67 -4.70
N ASN A 56 6.36 -12.05 -5.96
CA ASN A 56 5.33 -13.02 -6.32
C ASN A 56 5.64 -14.44 -5.82
N ALA A 57 6.91 -14.78 -5.68
CA ALA A 57 7.34 -16.05 -5.08
C ALA A 57 7.18 -16.10 -3.54
N GLY A 58 6.82 -14.98 -2.91
CA GLY A 58 6.72 -14.88 -1.45
C GLY A 58 8.08 -14.91 -0.74
N ASP A 59 9.12 -14.36 -1.39
CA ASP A 59 10.47 -14.28 -0.83
C ASP A 59 10.49 -13.43 0.44
N GLU A 60 10.68 -14.08 1.58
CA GLU A 60 10.72 -13.44 2.90
C GLU A 60 12.01 -12.65 3.14
N THR A 61 13.00 -12.74 2.25
CA THR A 61 14.29 -12.03 2.35
C THR A 61 14.28 -10.66 1.69
N LEU A 62 13.17 -10.23 1.08
CA LEU A 62 13.03 -8.88 0.56
C LEU A 62 13.23 -7.85 1.66
N THR A 63 14.20 -6.96 1.44
CA THR A 63 14.56 -5.88 2.37
C THR A 63 13.63 -4.67 2.21
N ASP A 64 13.70 -3.72 3.13
CA ASP A 64 12.96 -2.46 3.01
C ASP A 64 13.44 -1.63 1.79
N ASP A 65 14.70 -1.77 1.38
CA ASP A 65 15.20 -1.18 0.13
C ASP A 65 14.59 -1.86 -1.09
N ASP A 66 14.50 -3.20 -1.11
CA ASP A 66 13.84 -3.95 -2.17
C ASP A 66 12.37 -3.48 -2.32
N TYR A 67 11.63 -3.36 -1.21
CA TYR A 67 10.26 -2.87 -1.21
C TYR A 67 10.15 -1.42 -1.68
N HIS A 68 11.09 -0.57 -1.33
CA HIS A 68 11.11 0.82 -1.79
C HIS A 68 11.18 0.91 -3.32
N TYR A 69 12.16 0.21 -3.93
CA TYR A 69 12.31 0.22 -5.38
C TYR A 69 11.19 -0.54 -6.09
N LEU A 70 10.70 -1.63 -5.51
CA LEU A 70 9.59 -2.39 -6.06
C LEU A 70 8.30 -1.56 -6.07
N TYR A 71 7.93 -1.00 -4.93
CA TYR A 71 6.69 -0.25 -4.80
C TYR A 71 6.69 0.99 -5.68
N TYR A 72 7.67 1.88 -5.52
CA TYR A 72 7.72 3.10 -6.31
C TYR A 72 8.10 2.85 -7.78
N GLY A 73 8.84 1.80 -8.07
CA GLY A 73 9.17 1.38 -9.43
C GLY A 73 7.95 0.92 -10.23
N TYR A 74 6.89 0.49 -9.57
CA TYR A 74 5.63 0.14 -10.23
C TYR A 74 5.03 1.31 -11.02
N ALA A 75 5.22 2.54 -10.57
CA ALA A 75 4.73 3.73 -11.27
C ALA A 75 5.27 3.89 -12.71
N TYR A 76 6.37 3.20 -13.04
CA TYR A 76 6.99 3.23 -14.37
C TYR A 76 6.61 2.03 -15.25
N GLN A 77 5.79 1.13 -14.75
CA GLN A 77 5.34 -0.05 -15.50
C GLN A 77 4.09 0.25 -16.31
N ASP A 78 3.91 -0.45 -17.42
CA ASP A 78 2.76 -0.26 -18.32
C ASP A 78 1.43 -0.66 -17.66
N ASP A 79 1.48 -1.58 -16.70
CA ASP A 79 0.33 -2.02 -15.93
C ASP A 79 -0.13 -1.05 -14.84
N TYR A 80 0.69 -0.04 -14.51
CA TYR A 80 0.33 0.99 -13.55
C TYR A 80 -0.72 1.94 -14.14
N LYS A 81 -1.97 1.74 -13.72
CA LYS A 81 -3.14 2.52 -14.18
C LYS A 81 -4.00 2.93 -12.99
N PRO A 82 -3.50 3.84 -12.15
CA PRO A 82 -4.11 4.14 -10.84
C PRO A 82 -5.49 4.78 -10.91
N LEU A 83 -5.89 5.32 -12.07
CA LEU A 83 -7.19 5.93 -12.28
C LEU A 83 -8.22 4.94 -12.87
N ASN A 84 -7.80 3.73 -13.24
CA ASN A 84 -8.72 2.72 -13.74
C ASN A 84 -9.44 2.03 -12.58
N SER A 85 -10.72 1.70 -12.80
CA SER A 85 -11.48 0.91 -11.84
C SER A 85 -10.93 -0.51 -11.70
N ASN A 86 -11.09 -1.08 -10.51
CA ASN A 86 -10.77 -2.48 -10.23
C ASN A 86 -12.07 -3.23 -9.85
N PRO A 87 -12.83 -3.74 -10.85
CA PRO A 87 -14.11 -4.40 -10.58
C PRO A 87 -13.96 -5.68 -9.77
N ASP A 88 -12.78 -6.31 -9.78
CA ASP A 88 -12.52 -7.50 -8.98
C ASP A 88 -12.31 -7.12 -7.50
N LEU A 89 -11.81 -5.92 -7.20
CA LEU A 89 -11.81 -5.40 -5.83
C LEU A 89 -13.25 -5.21 -5.32
N ASP A 90 -14.16 -4.67 -6.12
CA ASP A 90 -15.56 -4.50 -5.71
C ASP A 90 -16.22 -5.85 -5.39
N LYS A 91 -15.99 -6.87 -6.23
CA LYS A 91 -16.46 -8.24 -5.96
C LYS A 91 -15.84 -8.81 -4.69
N LEU A 92 -14.54 -8.61 -4.50
CA LEU A 92 -13.81 -9.08 -3.32
C LEU A 92 -14.37 -8.47 -2.04
N LEU A 93 -14.64 -7.17 -2.03
CA LEU A 93 -15.23 -6.47 -0.90
C LEU A 93 -16.65 -6.95 -0.60
N LEU A 94 -17.43 -7.27 -1.63
CA LEU A 94 -18.76 -7.85 -1.46
C LEU A 94 -18.68 -9.24 -0.79
N LEU A 95 -17.79 -10.12 -1.26
CA LEU A 95 -17.54 -11.42 -0.63
C LEU A 95 -17.11 -11.26 0.83
N ALA A 96 -16.16 -10.38 1.10
CA ALA A 96 -15.66 -10.14 2.44
C ALA A 96 -16.74 -9.58 3.39
N SER A 97 -17.65 -8.74 2.89
CA SER A 97 -18.74 -8.17 3.68
C SER A 97 -19.80 -9.18 4.10
N GLY A 98 -19.94 -10.28 3.36
CA GLY A 98 -20.86 -11.38 3.67
C GLY A 98 -20.27 -12.48 4.54
N LEU A 99 -18.97 -12.41 4.84
CA LEU A 99 -18.26 -13.42 5.59
C LEU A 99 -18.53 -13.31 7.10
N ASP A 100 -18.84 -14.42 7.74
CA ASP A 100 -18.86 -14.53 9.19
C ASP A 100 -17.42 -14.76 9.70
N PRO A 101 -16.80 -13.78 10.40
CA PRO A 101 -15.42 -13.90 10.86
C PRO A 101 -15.20 -15.01 11.90
N ASP A 102 -16.23 -15.40 12.64
CA ASP A 102 -16.16 -16.41 13.68
C ASP A 102 -16.36 -17.83 13.13
N ASN A 103 -17.06 -17.93 11.99
CA ASN A 103 -17.31 -19.20 11.31
C ASN A 103 -17.30 -19.04 9.78
N PRO A 104 -16.14 -18.71 9.19
CA PRO A 104 -16.05 -18.46 7.76
C PRO A 104 -16.27 -19.77 6.97
N ASP A 105 -17.19 -19.72 6.00
CA ASP A 105 -17.40 -20.88 5.13
C ASP A 105 -16.28 -21.03 4.10
N ARG A 106 -15.97 -22.28 3.78
CA ARG A 106 -14.85 -22.63 2.89
C ARG A 106 -15.03 -22.09 1.48
N GLU A 107 -16.24 -22.15 0.95
CA GLU A 107 -16.53 -21.72 -0.42
C GLU A 107 -16.29 -20.22 -0.59
N THR A 108 -16.74 -19.41 0.36
CA THR A 108 -16.48 -17.95 0.36
C THR A 108 -14.99 -17.64 0.49
N LEU A 109 -14.25 -18.38 1.35
CA LEU A 109 -12.80 -18.20 1.47
C LEU A 109 -12.05 -18.52 0.18
N GLU A 110 -12.40 -19.62 -0.50
CA GLU A 110 -11.82 -19.99 -1.79
C GLU A 110 -12.18 -18.96 -2.90
N ALA A 111 -13.40 -18.42 -2.87
CA ALA A 111 -13.80 -17.34 -3.77
C ALA A 111 -13.01 -16.05 -3.51
N ILE A 112 -12.76 -15.69 -2.24
CA ILE A 112 -11.91 -14.54 -1.86
C ILE A 112 -10.50 -14.72 -2.44
N ILE A 113 -9.91 -15.90 -2.36
CA ILE A 113 -8.57 -16.17 -2.92
C ILE A 113 -8.59 -16.00 -4.44
N SER A 114 -9.56 -16.57 -5.13
CA SER A 114 -9.65 -16.48 -6.59
C SER A 114 -9.82 -15.04 -7.06
N VAL A 115 -10.83 -14.32 -6.53
CA VAL A 115 -11.15 -12.95 -6.92
C VAL A 115 -10.05 -11.98 -6.45
N GLY A 116 -9.48 -12.21 -5.25
CA GLY A 116 -8.36 -11.43 -4.75
C GLY A 116 -7.11 -11.55 -5.62
N GLY A 117 -6.84 -12.75 -6.15
CA GLY A 117 -5.77 -12.96 -7.13
C GLY A 117 -5.98 -12.15 -8.42
N ASP A 118 -7.21 -12.04 -8.91
CA ASP A 118 -7.54 -11.21 -10.07
C ASP A 118 -7.45 -9.70 -9.75
N ALA A 119 -7.91 -9.30 -8.57
CA ALA A 119 -7.81 -7.91 -8.13
C ALA A 119 -6.36 -7.44 -8.00
N LEU A 120 -5.44 -8.32 -7.53
CA LEU A 120 -4.00 -8.03 -7.41
C LEU A 120 -3.30 -7.86 -8.76
N LYS A 121 -3.86 -8.35 -9.87
CA LYS A 121 -3.30 -8.08 -11.21
C LYS A 121 -3.36 -6.60 -11.58
N ARG A 122 -4.33 -5.87 -11.03
CA ARG A 122 -4.51 -4.42 -11.25
C ARG A 122 -3.84 -3.56 -10.19
N ASP A 123 -3.76 -4.06 -8.97
CA ASP A 123 -3.11 -3.39 -7.85
C ASP A 123 -2.36 -4.42 -7.00
N PRO A 124 -1.13 -4.78 -7.41
CA PRO A 124 -0.35 -5.81 -6.73
C PRO A 124 0.09 -5.42 -5.33
N PHE A 125 -0.01 -4.15 -4.98
CA PHE A 125 0.46 -3.59 -3.72
C PHE A 125 -0.67 -3.08 -2.81
N SER A 126 -1.93 -3.42 -3.10
CA SER A 126 -3.06 -3.04 -2.26
C SER A 126 -2.98 -3.69 -0.88
N PRO A 127 -2.77 -2.92 0.20
CA PRO A 127 -2.73 -3.49 1.55
C PRO A 127 -4.03 -4.19 1.92
N LYS A 128 -5.16 -3.65 1.48
CA LYS A 128 -6.50 -4.22 1.70
C LYS A 128 -6.65 -5.60 1.07
N ILE A 129 -6.27 -5.74 -0.21
CA ILE A 129 -6.37 -7.03 -0.90
C ILE A 129 -5.41 -8.05 -0.28
N LEU A 130 -4.15 -7.64 -0.03
CA LEU A 130 -3.14 -8.50 0.60
C LEU A 130 -3.59 -8.99 1.98
N ASN A 131 -4.25 -8.13 2.77
CA ASN A 131 -4.80 -8.51 4.06
C ASN A 131 -5.92 -9.56 3.95
N LEU A 132 -6.85 -9.38 3.00
CA LEU A 132 -7.93 -10.34 2.76
C LEU A 132 -7.39 -11.69 2.27
N MET A 133 -6.37 -11.70 1.42
CA MET A 133 -5.70 -12.91 0.98
C MET A 133 -5.01 -13.63 2.14
N SER A 134 -4.27 -12.89 2.98
CA SER A 134 -3.65 -13.44 4.18
C SER A 134 -4.69 -14.08 5.11
N TYR A 135 -5.78 -13.38 5.38
CA TYR A 135 -6.87 -13.90 6.20
C TYR A 135 -7.48 -15.19 5.62
N ALA A 136 -7.82 -15.20 4.32
CA ALA A 136 -8.46 -16.34 3.70
C ALA A 136 -7.56 -17.59 3.70
N TYR A 137 -6.27 -17.44 3.40
CA TYR A 137 -5.32 -18.54 3.48
C TYR A 137 -5.13 -19.07 4.91
N GLY A 138 -5.06 -18.17 5.89
CA GLY A 138 -4.96 -18.56 7.31
C GLY A 138 -6.19 -19.33 7.78
N ALA A 139 -7.40 -18.85 7.44
CA ALA A 139 -8.66 -19.52 7.77
C ALA A 139 -8.81 -20.89 7.08
N LEU A 140 -8.21 -21.07 5.91
CA LEU A 140 -8.15 -22.36 5.22
C LEU A 140 -7.03 -23.30 5.72
N GLY A 141 -6.24 -22.87 6.72
CA GLY A 141 -5.16 -23.66 7.30
C GLY A 141 -3.89 -23.70 6.45
N ASN A 142 -3.64 -22.69 5.64
CA ASN A 142 -2.42 -22.54 4.86
C ASN A 142 -1.49 -21.46 5.43
N PRO A 143 -0.71 -21.75 6.49
CA PRO A 143 0.10 -20.76 7.20
C PRO A 143 1.26 -20.20 6.37
N ARG A 144 1.69 -20.92 5.34
CA ARG A 144 2.76 -20.45 4.44
C ARG A 144 2.27 -19.26 3.60
N GLU A 145 1.14 -19.42 2.93
CA GLU A 145 0.57 -18.36 2.10
C GLU A 145 0.04 -17.20 2.96
N GLU A 146 -0.59 -17.50 4.10
CA GLU A 146 -0.98 -16.48 5.09
C GLU A 146 0.19 -15.55 5.40
N ARG A 147 1.34 -16.12 5.77
CA ARG A 147 2.55 -15.37 6.11
C ARG A 147 3.12 -14.62 4.90
N ALA A 148 3.13 -15.24 3.72
CA ALA A 148 3.62 -14.59 2.51
C ALA A 148 2.82 -13.33 2.16
N TYR A 149 1.49 -13.39 2.23
CA TYR A 149 0.63 -12.22 2.00
C TYR A 149 0.74 -11.17 3.11
N ALA A 150 0.84 -11.59 4.36
CA ALA A 150 1.07 -10.68 5.48
C ALA A 150 2.42 -9.93 5.34
N ASN A 151 3.48 -10.62 4.93
CA ASN A 151 4.79 -10.02 4.71
C ASN A 151 4.77 -9.00 3.57
N ARG A 152 4.08 -9.30 2.46
CA ARG A 152 3.87 -8.36 1.34
C ARG A 152 3.14 -7.11 1.81
N MET A 153 2.03 -7.26 2.52
CA MET A 153 1.28 -6.13 3.08
C MET A 153 2.17 -5.27 3.99
N ASN A 154 2.87 -5.90 4.93
CA ASN A 154 3.72 -5.20 5.87
C ASN A 154 4.90 -4.48 5.17
N GLY A 155 5.48 -5.07 4.14
CA GLY A 155 6.53 -4.44 3.33
C GLY A 155 6.04 -3.16 2.64
N VAL A 156 4.85 -3.20 2.03
CA VAL A 156 4.22 -2.03 1.41
C VAL A 156 3.92 -0.95 2.46
N ILE A 157 3.31 -1.32 3.59
CA ILE A 157 2.99 -0.37 4.66
C ILE A 157 4.26 0.31 5.18
N ARG A 158 5.32 -0.45 5.49
CA ARG A 158 6.60 0.13 5.95
C ARG A 158 7.19 1.09 4.92
N THR A 159 7.10 0.76 3.63
CA THR A 159 7.58 1.63 2.54
C THR A 159 6.86 2.96 2.51
N ILE A 160 5.54 2.96 2.63
CA ILE A 160 4.73 4.18 2.66
C ILE A 160 5.04 5.00 3.92
N LEU A 161 5.10 4.35 5.09
CA LEU A 161 5.42 5.03 6.36
C LEU A 161 6.81 5.63 6.38
N ALA A 162 7.80 4.97 5.75
CA ALA A 162 9.17 5.46 5.66
C ALA A 162 9.30 6.69 4.73
N SER A 163 8.36 6.93 3.83
CA SER A 163 8.44 8.02 2.85
C SER A 163 8.19 9.42 3.43
N GLY A 164 7.57 9.49 4.61
CA GLY A 164 7.28 10.74 5.31
C GLY A 164 6.47 10.50 6.57
N ASP A 165 6.56 11.40 7.54
CA ASP A 165 5.77 11.30 8.78
C ASP A 165 4.28 11.63 8.56
N GLY A 166 3.95 12.30 7.47
CA GLY A 166 2.60 12.73 7.15
C GLY A 166 2.07 13.86 8.02
N PHE A 167 2.90 14.49 8.85
CA PHE A 167 2.44 15.48 9.80
C PHE A 167 2.35 16.90 9.24
N THR A 168 3.00 17.14 8.12
CA THR A 168 2.96 18.41 7.41
C THR A 168 2.82 18.22 5.91
N GLN A 169 2.40 19.27 5.23
CA GLN A 169 2.36 19.28 3.76
C GLN A 169 3.76 19.08 3.13
N LYS A 170 4.83 19.38 3.85
CA LYS A 170 6.22 19.24 3.38
C LYS A 170 6.79 17.84 3.59
N THR A 171 6.16 17.05 4.46
CA THR A 171 6.59 15.69 4.81
C THR A 171 5.45 14.68 4.62
N PRO A 172 4.75 14.71 3.47
CA PRO A 172 3.62 13.81 3.23
C PRO A 172 4.10 12.36 3.11
N ARG A 173 3.20 11.42 3.35
CA ARG A 173 3.40 10.02 2.98
C ARG A 173 3.10 9.85 1.50
N HIS A 174 4.00 9.20 0.75
CA HIS A 174 3.87 9.02 -0.69
C HIS A 174 3.19 7.69 -1.03
N VAL A 175 2.15 7.75 -1.84
CA VAL A 175 1.35 6.58 -2.24
C VAL A 175 1.19 6.48 -3.74
N LEU A 176 0.90 5.27 -4.23
CA LEU A 176 0.66 4.98 -5.65
C LEU A 176 -0.82 4.93 -6.02
N MET A 177 -1.68 4.67 -5.06
CA MET A 177 -3.14 4.59 -5.26
C MET A 177 -3.83 5.39 -4.17
N PHE A 178 -5.05 5.91 -4.44
CA PHE A 178 -5.85 6.61 -3.43
C PHE A 178 -6.15 5.72 -2.22
N ASP A 179 -6.53 4.49 -2.47
CA ASP A 179 -6.89 3.53 -1.43
C ASP A 179 -5.72 3.20 -0.50
N HIS A 180 -4.47 3.22 -1.00
CA HIS A 180 -3.31 2.93 -0.17
C HIS A 180 -3.17 3.89 1.01
N ALA A 181 -3.52 5.17 0.85
CA ALA A 181 -3.52 6.14 1.94
C ALA A 181 -4.50 5.76 3.06
N LEU A 182 -5.70 5.34 2.67
CA LEU A 182 -6.75 4.95 3.60
C LEU A 182 -6.44 3.60 4.26
N ASP A 183 -5.87 2.68 3.50
CA ASP A 183 -5.48 1.36 3.99
C ASP A 183 -4.36 1.47 5.04
N VAL A 184 -3.38 2.36 4.85
CA VAL A 184 -2.35 2.65 5.86
C VAL A 184 -2.97 3.11 7.16
N LEU A 185 -3.91 4.07 7.11
CA LEU A 185 -4.59 4.57 8.30
C LEU A 185 -5.41 3.45 8.99
N THR A 186 -6.07 2.61 8.20
CA THR A 186 -6.82 1.46 8.71
C THR A 186 -5.90 0.47 9.43
N VAL A 187 -4.73 0.16 8.86
CA VAL A 187 -3.73 -0.72 9.50
C VAL A 187 -3.18 -0.10 10.78
N GLU A 188 -3.01 1.22 10.83
CA GLU A 188 -2.64 1.95 12.06
C GLU A 188 -3.78 2.02 13.09
N GLY A 189 -4.95 1.44 12.80
CA GLY A 189 -6.12 1.45 13.70
C GLY A 189 -6.80 2.81 13.79
N LEU A 190 -6.61 3.67 12.80
CA LEU A 190 -7.12 5.03 12.78
C LEU A 190 -8.39 5.12 11.93
N SER A 191 -9.40 5.79 12.47
CA SER A 191 -10.62 6.14 11.73
C SER A 191 -10.49 7.53 11.13
N TYR A 192 -10.94 7.69 9.90
CA TYR A 192 -10.72 8.90 9.11
C TYR A 192 -12.02 9.42 8.46
N GLY A 193 -12.00 10.69 8.13
CA GLY A 193 -13.06 11.37 7.39
C GLY A 193 -12.68 11.63 5.93
N LYS A 194 -13.47 12.46 5.26
CA LYS A 194 -13.26 12.80 3.85
C LYS A 194 -11.98 13.60 3.67
N ALA A 195 -11.12 13.17 2.76
CA ALA A 195 -9.90 13.87 2.36
C ALA A 195 -10.18 15.27 1.81
N ARG A 196 -9.25 16.18 2.02
CA ARG A 196 -9.28 17.57 1.53
C ARG A 196 -8.05 17.83 0.68
N ILE A 197 -8.25 18.35 -0.52
CA ILE A 197 -7.17 18.78 -1.40
C ILE A 197 -6.47 20.01 -0.78
N ILE A 198 -5.17 19.92 -0.57
CA ILE A 198 -4.35 21.00 -0.02
C ILE A 198 -3.54 21.68 -1.15
N SER A 199 -3.00 20.87 -2.07
CA SER A 199 -2.27 21.34 -3.24
C SER A 199 -2.54 20.41 -4.43
N ARG A 200 -1.80 20.57 -5.53
CA ARG A 200 -1.99 19.76 -6.74
C ARG A 200 -1.84 18.26 -6.50
N THR A 201 -1.00 17.85 -5.56
CA THR A 201 -0.65 16.45 -5.34
C THR A 201 -0.85 16.01 -3.90
N VAL A 202 -0.98 16.96 -2.97
CA VAL A 202 -1.06 16.67 -1.54
C VAL A 202 -2.48 16.86 -1.04
N GLU A 203 -2.99 15.83 -0.38
CA GLU A 203 -4.27 15.84 0.31
C GLU A 203 -4.08 15.63 1.81
N PHE A 204 -4.98 16.21 2.59
CA PHE A 204 -5.07 16.00 4.02
C PHE A 204 -6.25 15.08 4.33
N VAL A 205 -5.97 13.95 4.97
CA VAL A 205 -6.97 13.00 5.45
C VAL A 205 -7.19 13.25 6.94
N PRO A 206 -8.34 13.85 7.33
CA PRO A 206 -8.63 14.12 8.73
C PRO A 206 -8.96 12.82 9.47
N LEU A 207 -8.56 12.74 10.74
CA LEU A 207 -9.00 11.67 11.64
C LEU A 207 -10.31 12.06 12.32
N THR A 208 -11.15 11.05 12.60
CA THR A 208 -12.41 11.25 13.33
C THR A 208 -12.18 11.52 14.83
N ALA A 209 -11.04 11.05 15.35
CA ALA A 209 -10.58 11.34 16.71
C ALA A 209 -9.10 11.78 16.67
N PRO A 210 -8.68 12.71 17.56
CA PRO A 210 -7.29 13.10 17.62
C PRO A 210 -6.38 11.93 18.01
N TYR A 211 -5.25 11.83 17.32
CA TYR A 211 -4.21 10.84 17.57
C TYR A 211 -2.99 11.51 18.21
N THR A 212 -2.49 10.97 19.30
CA THR A 212 -1.34 11.55 20.01
C THR A 212 -0.08 10.76 19.67
N VAL A 213 0.90 11.45 19.11
CA VAL A 213 2.23 10.92 18.81
C VAL A 213 3.27 11.85 19.42
N GLU A 214 4.22 11.28 20.18
CA GLU A 214 5.29 12.05 20.84
C GLU A 214 4.76 13.27 21.64
N GLY A 215 3.64 13.08 22.34
CA GLY A 215 2.99 14.13 23.13
C GLY A 215 2.26 15.21 22.31
N LYS A 216 2.25 15.12 20.99
CA LYS A 216 1.57 16.08 20.10
C LYS A 216 0.30 15.47 19.54
N LYS A 217 -0.82 16.21 19.66
CA LYS A 217 -2.09 15.81 19.05
C LYS A 217 -2.06 16.06 17.54
N ARG A 218 -2.39 15.00 16.77
CA ARG A 218 -2.53 15.03 15.32
C ARG A 218 -3.99 14.90 14.95
N ARG A 219 -4.46 15.73 14.03
CA ARG A 219 -5.86 15.74 13.55
C ARG A 219 -6.04 15.05 12.22
N GLY A 220 -4.95 14.56 11.62
CA GLY A 220 -4.94 13.90 10.33
C GLY A 220 -3.53 13.77 9.78
N PHE A 221 -3.46 13.26 8.56
CA PHE A 221 -2.20 13.01 7.87
C PHE A 221 -2.23 13.58 6.46
N TYR A 222 -1.07 14.02 5.99
CA TYR A 222 -0.86 14.46 4.63
C TYR A 222 -0.32 13.30 3.79
N PHE A 223 -0.92 13.14 2.60
CA PHE A 223 -0.48 12.16 1.60
C PHE A 223 -0.17 12.85 0.28
N ASP A 224 0.87 12.39 -0.40
CA ASP A 224 1.21 12.83 -1.76
C ASP A 224 0.71 11.79 -2.77
N PHE A 225 -0.17 12.25 -3.65
CA PHE A 225 -0.76 11.49 -4.75
C PHE A 225 -0.17 11.87 -6.12
N GLY A 226 1.01 12.50 -6.13
CA GLY A 226 1.63 12.96 -7.38
C GLY A 226 1.75 11.88 -8.44
N ARG A 227 2.07 10.65 -8.02
CA ARG A 227 2.18 9.51 -8.94
C ARG A 227 0.85 9.02 -9.47
N VAL A 228 -0.24 9.18 -8.73
CA VAL A 228 -1.60 8.83 -9.21
C VAL A 228 -1.99 9.68 -10.41
N TYR A 229 -1.58 10.95 -10.42
CA TYR A 229 -1.86 11.88 -11.52
C TYR A 229 -0.77 11.93 -12.58
N TRP A 230 0.27 11.17 -12.39
CA TRP A 230 1.41 11.16 -13.29
C TRP A 230 1.08 10.42 -14.59
N ASN A 231 1.09 11.16 -15.69
CA ASN A 231 0.88 10.59 -17.02
C ASN A 231 2.23 10.30 -17.67
N LYS A 232 2.63 9.04 -17.64
CA LYS A 232 3.84 8.57 -18.30
C LYS A 232 3.65 8.65 -19.82
N PRO A 233 4.48 9.44 -20.55
CA PRO A 233 4.38 9.52 -22.01
C PRO A 233 4.70 8.18 -22.67
N GLU A 234 4.09 7.93 -23.83
CA GLU A 234 4.42 6.78 -24.67
C GLU A 234 5.90 6.86 -25.09
N GLY A 235 6.62 5.76 -25.01
CA GLY A 235 8.05 5.70 -25.31
C GLY A 235 8.95 6.44 -24.33
N TYR A 236 8.43 6.76 -23.13
CA TYR A 236 9.22 7.42 -22.10
C TYR A 236 10.48 6.62 -21.78
N THR A 237 11.62 7.32 -21.83
CA THR A 237 12.92 6.82 -21.43
C THR A 237 13.38 7.50 -20.14
N TYR A 238 14.58 7.19 -19.66
CA TYR A 238 15.14 7.72 -18.43
C TYR A 238 15.12 9.26 -18.30
N LYS A 239 15.12 10.00 -19.41
CA LYS A 239 15.06 11.47 -19.38
C LYS A 239 13.66 11.91 -18.97
N ARG A 240 13.56 12.46 -17.78
CA ARG A 240 12.32 12.98 -17.25
C ARG A 240 12.13 14.43 -17.64
N ASP A 241 10.97 14.74 -18.19
CA ASP A 241 10.48 16.10 -18.32
C ASP A 241 9.49 16.38 -17.18
N ARG A 242 9.80 17.33 -16.31
CA ARG A 242 8.94 17.74 -15.19
C ARG A 242 7.60 18.33 -15.63
N THR A 243 7.44 18.63 -16.91
CA THR A 243 6.18 19.12 -17.47
C THR A 243 5.11 18.04 -17.62
N TRP A 244 5.49 16.75 -17.53
CA TRP A 244 4.60 15.59 -17.62
C TRP A 244 3.89 15.26 -16.32
N GLN A 245 3.62 16.22 -15.52
CA GLN A 245 2.92 16.00 -14.26
C GLN A 245 1.45 16.33 -14.43
N PHE A 246 0.59 15.54 -13.73
CA PHE A 246 -0.71 15.97 -13.25
C PHE A 246 -1.90 15.83 -14.17
N ASN A 247 -2.86 15.03 -13.72
CA ASN A 247 -4.26 15.00 -14.15
C ASN A 247 -4.48 14.79 -15.65
N ASN A 248 -3.62 14.01 -16.32
CA ASN A 248 -3.70 13.83 -17.78
C ASN A 248 -3.75 15.16 -18.56
N LEU A 249 -3.34 16.24 -17.94
CA LEU A 249 -3.23 17.53 -18.60
C LEU A 249 -2.01 17.52 -19.52
N LYS A 250 -2.17 18.05 -20.73
CA LYS A 250 -1.03 18.30 -21.63
C LYS A 250 0.03 19.13 -20.91
N PRO A 251 1.33 18.86 -21.15
CA PRO A 251 2.40 19.66 -20.59
C PRO A 251 2.15 21.14 -20.86
N ARG A 252 2.19 21.96 -19.82
CA ARG A 252 2.19 23.40 -20.00
C ARG A 252 3.61 23.83 -20.31
N THR A 253 3.85 24.29 -21.51
CA THR A 253 5.07 25.04 -21.81
C THR A 253 4.98 26.39 -21.11
N TYR A 254 5.79 26.58 -20.08
CA TYR A 254 6.00 27.91 -19.52
C TYR A 254 7.03 28.62 -20.43
N LYS A 255 6.60 29.72 -21.04
CA LYS A 255 7.52 30.67 -21.71
C LYS A 255 8.19 31.51 -20.64
#